data_b1425e904733e63897c16cda12cf7ec5
#
_entry.id   b1425e904733e63897c16cda12cf7ec5
#
_cell.length_a   1.000
_cell.length_b   1.000
_cell.length_c   1.000
_cell.angle_alpha   90.00
_cell.angle_beta   90.00
_cell.angle_gamma   90.00
#
_symmetry.space_group_name_H-M   'P 1'
#
loop_
_entity.id
_entity.type
_entity.pdbx_description
1 polymer ?
#
loop_
_entity_poly.entity_id
_entity_poly.type
_entity_poly.pdbx_seq_one_letter_code
_entity_poly.pdbx_strand_id
1 'polypeptide(L)'
;MDITSDLGAGAWQMPYRPTPLRFEVDGQAYFNERPISTQQSANVYVSQMRSWLPNHIGGIVWFANDDANMAPFTPVYCCAESVPECYAVNTADCFQFSFASAYWVQNWVSNMVYWRYSTLYPEVSRVRDRLEADFASLQKTTESEAAGMEKTDATRHLTAYSHRLAQNMMYEWNHLAQYLIVRYNDMAVKRMTDQGEWEKTAGGNQRPVMRPGYPENFRRRIVEEDGKRYRMP
;
A
#
# COMPACT_ATOMS: atom_id res chain seq x y z
N MET A 1 -15.20 -14.48 -1.99
CA MET A 1 -15.03 -14.81 -3.42
C MET A 1 -13.61 -14.52 -3.81
N ASP A 2 -12.91 -15.47 -4.39
CA ASP A 2 -11.53 -15.28 -4.85
C ASP A 2 -11.56 -14.74 -6.29
N ILE A 3 -11.22 -13.46 -6.46
CA ILE A 3 -11.14 -12.78 -7.75
C ILE A 3 -9.70 -12.67 -8.27
N THR A 4 -8.75 -13.39 -7.63
CA THR A 4 -7.33 -13.39 -8.01
C THR A 4 -6.97 -14.56 -8.92
N SER A 5 -7.86 -15.54 -9.09
CA SER A 5 -7.62 -16.78 -9.84
C SER A 5 -8.31 -16.85 -11.21
N ASP A 6 -9.26 -15.96 -11.49
CA ASP A 6 -9.97 -15.92 -12.77
C ASP A 6 -9.16 -15.27 -13.90
N LEU A 7 -9.70 -15.29 -15.12
CA LEU A 7 -9.07 -14.70 -16.31
C LEU A 7 -8.83 -13.19 -16.12
N GLY A 8 -9.78 -12.48 -15.51
CA GLY A 8 -9.69 -11.04 -15.29
C GLY A 8 -8.59 -10.61 -14.33
N ALA A 9 -8.07 -11.52 -13.50
CA ALA A 9 -6.92 -11.28 -12.63
C ALA A 9 -5.59 -11.22 -13.41
N GLY A 10 -5.58 -11.68 -14.64
CA GLY A 10 -4.39 -11.70 -15.50
C GLY A 10 -3.26 -12.56 -14.96
N ALA A 11 -2.09 -12.39 -15.53
CA ALA A 11 -0.89 -13.17 -15.18
C ALA A 11 -0.43 -13.01 -13.72
N TRP A 12 -0.73 -11.86 -13.12
CA TRP A 12 -0.17 -11.45 -11.83
C TRP A 12 -1.19 -11.47 -10.70
N GLN A 13 -2.32 -12.15 -10.90
CA GLN A 13 -3.35 -12.36 -9.87
C GLN A 13 -3.86 -11.05 -9.27
N MET A 14 -4.07 -10.04 -10.11
CA MET A 14 -4.55 -8.73 -9.67
C MET A 14 -5.99 -8.83 -9.13
N PRO A 15 -6.28 -8.39 -7.90
CA PRO A 15 -7.61 -8.51 -7.31
C PRO A 15 -8.60 -7.46 -7.84
N TYR A 16 -8.14 -6.51 -8.63
CA TYR A 16 -8.95 -5.40 -9.13
C TYR A 16 -9.33 -5.58 -10.59
N ARG A 17 -10.43 -4.95 -10.97
CA ARG A 17 -10.91 -4.95 -12.35
C ARG A 17 -10.93 -3.51 -12.89
N PRO A 18 -10.41 -3.27 -14.11
CA PRO A 18 -10.55 -1.98 -14.75
C PRO A 18 -12.02 -1.57 -14.90
N THR A 19 -12.29 -0.29 -14.71
CA THR A 19 -13.62 0.28 -15.00
C THR A 19 -13.70 0.69 -16.48
N PRO A 20 -14.90 0.61 -17.09
CA PRO A 20 -16.19 0.26 -16.49
C PRO A 20 -16.32 -1.23 -16.21
N LEU A 21 -16.99 -1.57 -15.09
CA LEU A 21 -17.22 -2.98 -14.72
C LEU A 21 -18.32 -3.64 -15.60
N ARG A 22 -19.19 -2.85 -16.19
CA ARG A 22 -20.18 -3.32 -17.17
C ARG A 22 -19.59 -3.24 -18.56
N PHE A 23 -19.78 -4.30 -19.34
CA PHE A 23 -19.33 -4.38 -20.72
C PHE A 23 -20.29 -5.26 -21.53
N GLU A 24 -20.19 -5.20 -22.84
CA GLU A 24 -21.06 -5.95 -23.76
C GLU A 24 -20.18 -6.72 -24.76
N VAL A 25 -20.56 -7.95 -25.04
CA VAL A 25 -19.95 -8.79 -26.07
C VAL A 25 -21.10 -9.44 -26.88
N ASP A 26 -21.08 -9.30 -28.15
CA ASP A 26 -22.09 -9.85 -29.10
C ASP A 26 -23.53 -9.54 -28.69
N GLY A 27 -23.80 -8.32 -28.21
CA GLY A 27 -25.09 -7.86 -27.77
C GLY A 27 -25.56 -8.37 -26.41
N GLN A 28 -24.72 -9.15 -25.73
CA GLN A 28 -24.98 -9.63 -24.37
C GLN A 28 -24.24 -8.79 -23.35
N ALA A 29 -24.95 -8.26 -22.33
CA ALA A 29 -24.37 -7.50 -21.24
C ALA A 29 -23.77 -8.41 -20.17
N TYR A 30 -22.61 -8.02 -19.68
CA TYR A 30 -21.85 -8.67 -18.62
C TYR A 30 -21.47 -7.68 -17.53
N PHE A 31 -21.05 -8.20 -16.39
CA PHE A 31 -20.60 -7.41 -15.25
C PHE A 31 -19.42 -8.10 -14.55
N ASN A 32 -18.36 -7.33 -14.30
CA ASN A 32 -17.24 -7.77 -13.49
C ASN A 32 -17.47 -7.43 -12.01
N GLU A 33 -16.89 -8.23 -11.16
CA GLU A 33 -16.91 -8.02 -9.71
C GLU A 33 -15.99 -6.89 -9.26
N ARG A 34 -16.39 -6.27 -8.16
CA ARG A 34 -15.61 -5.22 -7.53
C ARG A 34 -15.25 -5.61 -6.10
N PRO A 35 -13.95 -5.63 -5.71
CA PRO A 35 -13.56 -5.80 -4.32
C PRO A 35 -13.94 -4.58 -3.49
N ILE A 36 -13.95 -4.73 -2.15
CA ILE A 36 -14.17 -3.62 -1.22
C ILE A 36 -13.02 -2.62 -1.32
N SER A 37 -11.77 -3.12 -1.31
CA SER A 37 -10.58 -2.31 -1.58
C SER A 37 -10.34 -2.25 -3.08
N THR A 38 -10.09 -1.07 -3.60
CA THR A 38 -9.93 -0.83 -5.04
C THR A 38 -9.01 0.36 -5.28
N GLN A 39 -8.35 0.35 -6.43
CA GLN A 39 -7.46 1.42 -6.87
C GLN A 39 -8.14 2.79 -7.03
N GLN A 40 -9.45 2.87 -6.99
CA GLN A 40 -10.18 4.15 -7.04
C GLN A 40 -10.54 4.69 -5.64
N SER A 41 -10.11 4.04 -4.56
CA SER A 41 -10.32 4.56 -3.22
C SER A 41 -9.53 5.85 -3.03
N ALA A 42 -10.18 6.91 -2.55
CA ALA A 42 -9.50 8.18 -2.29
C ALA A 42 -8.94 8.24 -0.86
N ASN A 43 -9.73 7.76 0.08
CA ASN A 43 -9.35 7.66 1.49
C ASN A 43 -10.13 6.54 2.17
N VAL A 44 -9.58 6.09 3.28
CA VAL A 44 -10.18 5.05 4.12
C VAL A 44 -9.86 5.32 5.57
N TYR A 45 -10.80 5.02 6.47
CA TYR A 45 -10.58 5.21 7.90
C TYR A 45 -11.31 4.18 8.73
N VAL A 46 -10.76 3.95 9.92
CA VAL A 46 -11.38 3.15 10.98
C VAL A 46 -11.47 4.01 12.24
N SER A 47 -12.68 4.21 12.75
CA SER A 47 -12.90 4.93 14.00
C SER A 47 -12.83 3.96 15.19
N GLN A 48 -11.94 4.26 16.14
CA GLN A 48 -11.80 3.50 17.37
C GLN A 48 -12.24 4.38 18.55
N MET A 49 -13.42 4.08 19.11
CA MET A 49 -14.01 4.80 20.23
C MET A 49 -13.98 3.94 21.49
N ARG A 50 -13.34 4.43 22.56
CA ARG A 50 -13.08 3.70 23.80
C ARG A 50 -13.64 4.48 24.98
N SER A 51 -14.90 4.19 25.33
CA SER A 51 -15.65 4.89 26.37
C SER A 51 -15.08 4.74 27.80
N TRP A 52 -14.19 3.77 28.01
CA TRP A 52 -13.51 3.53 29.28
C TRP A 52 -12.28 4.40 29.51
N LEU A 53 -11.89 5.21 28.53
CA LEU A 53 -10.80 6.17 28.62
C LEU A 53 -11.34 7.61 28.68
N PRO A 54 -10.55 8.56 29.20
CA PRO A 54 -10.90 9.98 29.14
C PRO A 54 -11.19 10.41 27.69
N ASN A 55 -12.17 11.29 27.49
CA ASN A 55 -12.64 11.70 26.16
C ASN A 55 -11.54 12.22 25.22
N HIS A 56 -10.49 12.85 25.76
CA HIS A 56 -9.37 13.36 24.96
C HIS A 56 -8.38 12.28 24.54
N ILE A 57 -8.46 11.07 25.13
CA ILE A 57 -7.63 9.90 24.77
C ILE A 57 -8.45 8.84 24.04
N GLY A 58 -9.74 8.72 24.36
CA GLY A 58 -10.59 7.59 23.98
C GLY A 58 -10.89 7.46 22.50
N GLY A 59 -10.81 8.55 21.74
CA GLY A 59 -11.14 8.58 20.31
C GLY A 59 -9.92 8.64 19.40
N ILE A 60 -9.82 7.69 18.46
CA ILE A 60 -8.80 7.69 17.41
C ILE A 60 -9.47 7.43 16.06
N VAL A 61 -9.03 8.13 15.04
CA VAL A 61 -9.28 7.80 13.64
C VAL A 61 -7.99 7.25 13.06
N TRP A 62 -7.99 5.98 12.70
CA TRP A 62 -6.95 5.35 11.89
C TRP A 62 -7.22 5.73 10.45
N PHE A 63 -6.33 6.50 9.85
CA PHE A 63 -6.56 7.12 8.54
C PHE A 63 -5.49 6.71 7.54
N ALA A 64 -5.92 6.43 6.32
CA ALA A 64 -5.06 6.21 5.16
C ALA A 64 -5.67 6.80 3.90
N ASN A 65 -4.86 7.05 2.90
CA ASN A 65 -5.29 7.39 1.56
C ASN A 65 -5.14 6.19 0.62
N ASP A 66 -5.77 6.27 -0.55
CA ASP A 66 -5.68 5.28 -1.61
C ASP A 66 -6.24 3.91 -1.21
N ASP A 67 -5.63 2.84 -1.66
CA ASP A 67 -6.08 1.46 -1.55
C ASP A 67 -5.94 0.91 -0.12
N ALA A 68 -7.07 0.62 0.52
CA ALA A 68 -7.13 0.11 1.89
C ALA A 68 -6.36 -1.22 2.10
N ASN A 69 -6.16 -2.00 1.04
CA ASN A 69 -5.42 -3.26 1.12
C ASN A 69 -3.90 -3.04 1.18
N MET A 70 -3.42 -1.89 0.74
CA MET A 70 -1.98 -1.60 0.66
C MET A 70 -1.54 -0.46 1.57
N ALA A 71 -2.35 0.59 1.68
CA ALA A 71 -2.00 1.78 2.43
C ALA A 71 -1.92 1.53 3.95
N PRO A 72 -0.88 2.04 4.64
CA PRO A 72 -0.77 1.93 6.09
C PRO A 72 -1.69 2.93 6.79
N PHE A 73 -2.40 2.46 7.79
CA PHE A 73 -3.25 3.31 8.62
C PHE A 73 -2.42 4.03 9.68
N THR A 74 -2.54 5.34 9.75
CA THR A 74 -1.92 6.16 10.79
C THR A 74 -2.94 6.67 11.80
N PRO A 75 -2.62 6.66 13.11
CA PRO A 75 -3.56 7.10 14.14
C PRO A 75 -3.58 8.61 14.26
N VAL A 76 -4.78 9.20 14.19
CA VAL A 76 -5.04 10.60 14.48
C VAL A 76 -6.03 10.69 15.62
N TYR A 77 -5.62 11.26 16.75
CA TYR A 77 -6.51 11.41 17.91
C TYR A 77 -7.62 12.42 17.63
N CYS A 78 -8.85 12.12 18.08
CA CYS A 78 -9.99 13.03 17.88
C CYS A 78 -9.84 14.36 18.62
N CYS A 79 -8.95 14.45 19.60
CA CYS A 79 -8.61 15.70 20.31
C CYS A 79 -7.53 16.53 19.62
N ALA A 80 -6.94 16.04 18.51
CA ALA A 80 -5.82 16.71 17.86
C ALA A 80 -6.20 18.14 17.42
N GLU A 81 -5.30 19.08 17.70
CA GLU A 81 -5.47 20.51 17.40
C GLU A 81 -5.18 20.85 15.93
N SER A 82 -4.51 19.94 15.23
CA SER A 82 -4.18 20.05 13.81
C SER A 82 -4.05 18.69 13.16
N VAL A 83 -4.24 18.63 11.85
CA VAL A 83 -4.01 17.42 11.04
C VAL A 83 -2.55 17.33 10.59
N PRO A 84 -1.97 16.12 10.48
CA PRO A 84 -0.66 15.96 9.86
C PRO A 84 -0.59 16.59 8.46
N GLU A 85 0.50 17.26 8.15
CA GLU A 85 0.67 18.02 6.91
C GLU A 85 0.42 17.20 5.65
N CYS A 86 0.83 15.93 5.64
CA CYS A 86 0.63 15.04 4.49
C CYS A 86 -0.83 14.73 4.17
N TYR A 87 -1.75 14.99 5.11
CA TYR A 87 -3.20 14.86 4.95
C TYR A 87 -3.93 16.22 4.84
N ALA A 88 -3.19 17.33 4.95
CA ALA A 88 -3.79 18.64 4.92
C ALA A 88 -4.32 18.99 3.53
N VAL A 89 -5.43 19.72 3.52
CA VAL A 89 -5.96 20.32 2.29
C VAL A 89 -4.90 21.29 1.71
N ASN A 90 -4.78 21.29 0.39
CA ASN A 90 -3.81 22.09 -0.38
C ASN A 90 -2.35 21.56 -0.37
N THR A 91 -2.06 20.41 0.22
CA THR A 91 -0.76 19.74 0.04
C THR A 91 -0.58 19.26 -1.41
N ALA A 92 -1.66 18.82 -2.03
CA ALA A 92 -1.77 18.45 -3.45
C ALA A 92 -3.25 18.35 -3.84
N ASP A 93 -3.52 18.19 -5.12
CA ASP A 93 -4.84 17.80 -5.64
C ASP A 93 -4.71 16.65 -6.64
N CYS A 94 -5.82 16.21 -7.23
CA CYS A 94 -5.82 15.07 -8.16
C CYS A 94 -5.14 15.35 -9.53
N PHE A 95 -4.76 16.58 -9.80
CA PHE A 95 -4.05 17.02 -11.01
C PHE A 95 -2.63 17.53 -10.72
N GLN A 96 -2.25 17.60 -9.45
CA GLN A 96 -0.94 18.09 -9.05
C GLN A 96 -0.26 17.11 -8.09
N PHE A 97 0.74 16.39 -8.59
CA PHE A 97 1.55 15.46 -7.80
C PHE A 97 2.41 16.20 -6.75
N SER A 98 2.50 15.62 -5.55
CA SER A 98 3.42 16.07 -4.51
C SER A 98 3.93 14.91 -3.68
N PHE A 99 5.24 14.85 -3.47
CA PHE A 99 5.86 13.90 -2.52
C PHE A 99 5.53 14.21 -1.04
N ALA A 100 4.96 15.36 -0.74
CA ALA A 100 4.48 15.70 0.59
C ALA A 100 3.05 15.20 0.86
N SER A 101 2.32 14.78 -0.19
CA SER A 101 0.95 14.26 -0.08
C SER A 101 0.94 12.77 0.18
N ALA A 102 0.28 12.35 1.26
CA ALA A 102 0.09 10.93 1.56
C ALA A 102 -0.68 10.22 0.44
N TYR A 103 -1.71 10.85 -0.13
CA TYR A 103 -2.44 10.31 -1.26
C TYR A 103 -1.50 9.95 -2.42
N TRP A 104 -0.68 10.90 -2.88
CA TRP A 104 0.17 10.65 -4.04
C TRP A 104 1.26 9.61 -3.79
N VAL A 105 1.85 9.60 -2.61
CA VAL A 105 2.91 8.64 -2.28
C VAL A 105 2.32 7.23 -2.12
N GLN A 106 1.16 7.10 -1.50
CA GLN A 106 0.47 5.82 -1.36
C GLN A 106 -0.06 5.33 -2.71
N ASN A 107 -0.67 6.20 -3.51
CA ASN A 107 -1.14 5.88 -4.85
C ASN A 107 0.00 5.48 -5.81
N TRP A 108 1.16 6.11 -5.70
CA TRP A 108 2.33 5.70 -6.48
C TRP A 108 2.76 4.28 -6.17
N VAL A 109 2.84 3.91 -4.88
CA VAL A 109 3.18 2.54 -4.47
C VAL A 109 2.16 1.54 -4.99
N SER A 110 0.86 1.79 -4.79
CA SER A 110 -0.20 0.89 -5.24
C SER A 110 -0.21 0.70 -6.76
N ASN A 111 0.00 1.76 -7.53
CA ASN A 111 0.08 1.67 -8.99
C ASN A 111 1.29 0.85 -9.47
N MET A 112 2.43 0.90 -8.77
CA MET A 112 3.54 -0.02 -9.07
C MET A 112 3.19 -1.47 -8.78
N VAL A 113 2.46 -1.73 -7.69
CA VAL A 113 2.03 -3.08 -7.30
C VAL A 113 1.06 -3.67 -8.31
N TYR A 114 0.12 -2.90 -8.85
CA TYR A 114 -0.88 -3.40 -9.80
C TYR A 114 -0.27 -4.04 -11.05
N TRP A 115 0.89 -3.63 -11.49
CA TRP A 115 1.56 -4.21 -12.66
C TRP A 115 1.97 -5.67 -12.45
N ARG A 116 2.31 -6.05 -11.21
CA ARG A 116 2.77 -7.40 -10.86
C ARG A 116 2.34 -7.74 -9.43
N TYR A 117 1.05 -7.68 -9.19
CA TYR A 117 0.45 -7.76 -7.85
C TYR A 117 1.02 -8.89 -7.00
N SER A 118 0.95 -10.15 -7.48
CA SER A 118 1.45 -11.31 -6.74
C SER A 118 2.95 -11.29 -6.42
N THR A 119 3.72 -10.45 -7.13
CA THR A 119 5.16 -10.30 -6.92
C THR A 119 5.50 -9.16 -5.95
N LEU A 120 4.80 -8.02 -6.07
CA LEU A 120 5.14 -6.80 -5.33
C LEU A 120 4.32 -6.63 -4.05
N TYR A 121 3.10 -7.14 -4.00
CA TYR A 121 2.25 -7.03 -2.82
C TYR A 121 2.88 -7.57 -1.53
N PRO A 122 3.60 -8.73 -1.53
CA PRO A 122 4.29 -9.21 -0.33
C PRO A 122 5.36 -8.25 0.23
N GLU A 123 5.98 -7.44 -0.64
CA GLU A 123 6.94 -6.42 -0.19
C GLU A 123 6.23 -5.27 0.54
N VAL A 124 5.11 -4.83 -0.04
CA VAL A 124 4.31 -3.73 0.51
C VAL A 124 3.64 -4.13 1.82
N SER A 125 2.98 -5.30 1.86
CA SER A 125 2.28 -5.77 3.05
C SER A 125 3.25 -5.93 4.24
N ARG A 126 4.47 -6.43 4.00
CA ARG A 126 5.48 -6.55 5.07
C ARG A 126 5.84 -5.19 5.70
N VAL A 127 6.01 -4.15 4.89
CA VAL A 127 6.33 -2.80 5.40
C VAL A 127 5.13 -2.19 6.11
N ARG A 128 3.92 -2.31 5.52
CA ARG A 128 2.67 -1.86 6.13
C ARG A 128 2.46 -2.51 7.49
N ASP A 129 2.50 -3.84 7.56
CA ASP A 129 2.21 -4.60 8.77
C ASP A 129 3.19 -4.26 9.90
N ARG A 130 4.48 -4.06 9.55
CA ARG A 130 5.48 -3.59 10.50
C ARG A 130 5.15 -2.20 11.04
N LEU A 131 4.84 -1.25 10.17
CA LEU A 131 4.49 0.13 10.58
C LEU A 131 3.27 0.16 11.50
N GLU A 132 2.20 -0.56 11.15
CA GLU A 132 0.99 -0.61 11.95
C GLU A 132 1.22 -1.28 13.32
N ALA A 133 2.05 -2.32 13.38
CA ALA A 133 2.46 -2.95 14.64
C ALA A 133 3.28 -1.98 15.52
N ASP A 134 4.21 -1.23 14.94
CA ASP A 134 5.00 -0.22 15.63
C ASP A 134 4.10 0.90 16.17
N PHE A 135 3.13 1.37 15.38
CA PHE A 135 2.17 2.39 15.78
C PHE A 135 1.29 1.92 16.94
N ALA A 136 0.79 0.68 16.87
CA ALA A 136 -0.02 0.09 17.95
C ALA A 136 0.78 -0.12 19.24
N SER A 137 2.06 -0.43 19.13
CA SER A 137 2.97 -0.56 20.28
C SER A 137 3.20 0.80 20.96
N LEU A 138 3.54 1.81 20.18
CA LEU A 138 3.78 3.18 20.66
C LEU A 138 2.53 3.83 21.26
N GLN A 139 1.34 3.48 20.76
CA GLN A 139 0.08 3.99 21.26
C GLN A 139 -0.09 3.76 22.76
N LYS A 140 0.22 2.56 23.24
CA LYS A 140 0.05 2.18 24.65
C LYS A 140 0.87 3.07 25.59
N THR A 141 2.13 3.31 25.24
CA THR A 141 3.03 4.17 26.02
C THR A 141 2.53 5.62 25.98
N THR A 142 2.21 6.14 24.79
CA THR A 142 1.73 7.52 24.60
C THR A 142 0.43 7.78 25.38
N GLU A 143 -0.50 6.84 25.39
CA GLU A 143 -1.75 6.96 26.15
C GLU A 143 -1.53 6.91 27.66
N SER A 144 -0.60 6.09 28.12
CA SER A 144 -0.24 6.05 29.54
C SER A 144 0.38 7.37 30.00
N GLU A 145 1.24 7.97 29.17
CA GLU A 145 1.82 9.28 29.43
C GLU A 145 0.72 10.38 29.44
N ALA A 146 -0.14 10.41 28.43
CA ALA A 146 -1.24 11.36 28.31
C ALA A 146 -2.23 11.28 29.48
N ALA A 147 -2.48 10.09 30.02
CA ALA A 147 -3.39 9.89 31.15
C ALA A 147 -2.89 10.55 32.46
N GLY A 148 -1.60 10.77 32.59
CA GLY A 148 -0.98 11.48 33.71
C GLY A 148 -0.85 13.00 33.55
N MET A 149 -1.26 13.54 32.38
CA MET A 149 -1.14 14.95 32.05
C MET A 149 -2.44 15.73 32.27
N GLU A 150 -2.33 17.03 32.46
CA GLU A 150 -3.47 17.94 32.33
C GLU A 150 -4.03 17.90 30.89
N LYS A 151 -5.34 18.06 30.72
CA LYS A 151 -6.03 17.88 29.44
C LYS A 151 -5.38 18.62 28.28
N THR A 152 -4.96 19.88 28.47
CA THR A 152 -4.33 20.69 27.42
C THR A 152 -2.97 20.13 27.00
N ASP A 153 -2.18 19.67 27.95
CA ASP A 153 -0.87 19.07 27.68
C ASP A 153 -1.00 17.70 27.03
N ALA A 154 -1.95 16.88 27.49
CA ALA A 154 -2.31 15.62 26.88
C ALA A 154 -2.74 15.80 25.40
N THR A 155 -3.57 16.82 25.12
CA THR A 155 -4.00 17.12 23.75
C THR A 155 -2.82 17.49 22.85
N ARG A 156 -1.90 18.34 23.32
CA ARG A 156 -0.68 18.67 22.58
C ARG A 156 0.21 17.44 22.35
N HIS A 157 0.39 16.63 23.37
CA HIS A 157 1.19 15.41 23.30
C HIS A 157 0.61 14.42 22.27
N LEU A 158 -0.70 14.19 22.26
CA LEU A 158 -1.39 13.31 21.33
C LEU A 158 -1.41 13.89 19.89
N THR A 159 -1.51 15.20 19.74
CA THR A 159 -1.35 15.88 18.45
C THR A 159 0.05 15.65 17.88
N ALA A 160 1.10 15.90 18.68
CA ALA A 160 2.48 15.67 18.28
C ALA A 160 2.76 14.20 17.94
N TYR A 161 2.18 13.27 18.67
CA TYR A 161 2.24 11.84 18.36
C TYR A 161 1.65 11.54 16.99
N SER A 162 0.44 12.01 16.69
CA SER A 162 -0.22 11.81 15.39
C SER A 162 0.62 12.33 14.22
N HIS A 163 1.18 13.54 14.37
CA HIS A 163 2.06 14.14 13.36
C HIS A 163 3.33 13.32 13.15
N ARG A 164 3.99 12.89 14.24
CA ARG A 164 5.23 12.10 14.15
C ARG A 164 5.01 10.77 13.44
N LEU A 165 3.90 10.06 13.71
CA LEU A 165 3.62 8.79 13.06
C LEU A 165 3.26 8.96 11.57
N ALA A 166 2.54 10.00 11.22
CA ALA A 166 2.28 10.33 9.82
C ALA A 166 3.57 10.68 9.07
N GLN A 167 4.49 11.43 9.67
CA GLN A 167 5.81 11.71 9.11
C GLN A 167 6.64 10.43 8.92
N ASN A 168 6.63 9.53 9.92
CA ASN A 168 7.31 8.23 9.81
C ASN A 168 6.73 7.38 8.68
N MET A 169 5.41 7.33 8.56
CA MET A 169 4.74 6.66 7.44
C MET A 169 5.19 7.24 6.11
N MET A 170 5.21 8.57 5.96
CA MET A 170 5.65 9.23 4.72
C MET A 170 7.10 8.92 4.37
N TYR A 171 7.98 8.91 5.35
CA TYR A 171 9.39 8.53 5.18
C TYR A 171 9.53 7.10 4.67
N GLU A 172 8.94 6.14 5.36
CA GLU A 172 9.01 4.71 5.02
C GLU A 172 8.37 4.42 3.65
N TRP A 173 7.25 5.06 3.35
CA TRP A 173 6.54 4.84 2.10
C TRP A 173 7.24 5.44 0.89
N ASN A 174 7.87 6.61 1.04
CA ASN A 174 8.75 7.17 0.00
C ASN A 174 9.97 6.26 -0.27
N HIS A 175 10.57 5.69 0.77
CA HIS A 175 11.66 4.73 0.61
C HIS A 175 11.19 3.42 -0.05
N LEU A 176 10.03 2.92 0.34
CA LEU A 176 9.43 1.75 -0.29
C LEU A 176 9.18 1.97 -1.78
N ALA A 177 8.63 3.12 -2.17
CA ALA A 177 8.42 3.46 -3.57
C ALA A 177 9.73 3.43 -4.38
N GLN A 178 10.79 4.05 -3.86
CA GLN A 178 12.11 4.03 -4.48
C GLN A 178 12.72 2.62 -4.54
N TYR A 179 12.57 1.84 -3.47
CA TYR A 179 13.00 0.46 -3.42
C TYR A 179 12.30 -0.40 -4.47
N LEU A 180 10.98 -0.30 -4.58
CA LEU A 180 10.19 -1.06 -5.55
C LEU A 180 10.59 -0.75 -6.99
N ILE A 181 10.75 0.53 -7.34
CA ILE A 181 11.16 0.90 -8.71
C ILE A 181 12.56 0.38 -9.01
N VAL A 182 13.51 0.49 -8.08
CA VAL A 182 14.87 -0.01 -8.28
C VAL A 182 14.89 -1.53 -8.43
N ARG A 183 14.13 -2.25 -7.59
CA ARG A 183 14.15 -3.72 -7.56
C ARG A 183 13.43 -4.34 -8.74
N TYR A 184 12.34 -3.74 -9.19
CA TYR A 184 11.36 -4.39 -10.07
C TYR A 184 11.14 -3.69 -11.42
N ASN A 185 11.87 -2.62 -11.75
CA ASN A 185 11.71 -1.95 -13.03
C ASN A 185 11.96 -2.89 -14.22
N ASP A 186 11.38 -2.57 -15.37
CA ASP A 186 11.57 -3.28 -16.65
C ASP A 186 11.23 -4.78 -16.60
N MET A 187 10.23 -5.16 -15.79
CA MET A 187 9.81 -6.54 -15.56
C MET A 187 10.94 -7.45 -15.03
N ALA A 188 12.00 -6.84 -14.54
CA ALA A 188 13.13 -7.53 -13.94
C ALA A 188 12.93 -7.75 -12.42
N VAL A 189 13.82 -8.51 -11.83
CA VAL A 189 14.01 -8.62 -10.37
C VAL A 189 15.49 -8.55 -10.07
N LYS A 190 15.90 -7.54 -9.30
CA LYS A 190 17.24 -7.48 -8.75
C LYS A 190 17.27 -8.19 -7.40
N ARG A 191 18.24 -9.07 -7.21
CA ARG A 191 18.35 -9.85 -5.98
C ARG A 191 19.01 -9.06 -4.86
N MET A 192 18.59 -9.38 -3.65
CA MET A 192 19.22 -8.89 -2.42
C MET A 192 19.75 -10.08 -1.63
N THR A 193 20.83 -9.85 -0.91
CA THR A 193 21.37 -10.77 0.10
C THR A 193 20.48 -10.77 1.34
N ASP A 194 20.66 -11.74 2.22
CA ASP A 194 19.97 -11.79 3.51
C ASP A 194 20.31 -10.59 4.42
N GLN A 195 21.43 -9.91 4.16
CA GLN A 195 21.84 -8.69 4.86
C GLN A 195 21.19 -7.42 4.28
N GLY A 196 20.34 -7.53 3.27
CA GLY A 196 19.66 -6.38 2.64
C GLY A 196 20.52 -5.61 1.63
N GLU A 197 21.64 -6.17 1.19
CA GLU A 197 22.47 -5.59 0.14
C GLU A 197 22.11 -6.14 -1.24
N TRP A 198 22.35 -5.37 -2.29
CA TRP A 198 22.21 -5.87 -3.65
C TRP A 198 23.27 -6.93 -3.95
N GLU A 199 22.83 -8.12 -4.39
CA GLU A 199 23.74 -9.17 -4.84
C GLU A 199 24.69 -8.64 -5.93
N LYS A 200 25.94 -9.11 -5.91
CA LYS A 200 26.96 -8.84 -6.93
C LYS A 200 27.34 -10.13 -7.63
N THR A 201 27.72 -10.06 -8.89
CA THR A 201 28.36 -11.20 -9.58
C THR A 201 29.73 -11.48 -8.98
N ALA A 202 30.27 -12.66 -9.23
CA ALA A 202 31.60 -13.07 -8.75
C ALA A 202 32.71 -12.08 -9.16
N GLY A 203 32.55 -11.33 -10.26
CA GLY A 203 33.48 -10.26 -10.69
C GLY A 203 33.28 -8.92 -9.97
N GLY A 204 32.31 -8.80 -9.06
CA GLY A 204 32.10 -7.62 -8.22
C GLY A 204 31.49 -6.39 -8.88
N ASN A 205 31.47 -6.31 -10.21
CA ASN A 205 31.12 -5.11 -10.97
C ASN A 205 29.69 -5.13 -11.56
N GLN A 206 29.05 -6.27 -11.66
CA GLN A 206 27.71 -6.40 -12.21
C GLN A 206 26.75 -6.95 -11.13
N ARG A 207 25.57 -6.37 -11.05
CA ARG A 207 24.51 -6.86 -10.17
C ARG A 207 23.61 -7.80 -10.96
N PRO A 208 23.36 -9.03 -10.45
CA PRO A 208 22.55 -9.98 -11.18
C PRO A 208 21.11 -9.48 -11.30
N VAL A 209 20.59 -9.52 -12.53
CA VAL A 209 19.22 -9.15 -12.86
C VAL A 209 18.52 -10.38 -13.41
N MET A 210 17.46 -10.82 -12.72
CA MET A 210 16.60 -11.87 -13.23
C MET A 210 15.47 -11.30 -14.07
N ARG A 211 15.04 -12.07 -15.06
CA ARG A 211 13.82 -11.82 -15.82
C ARG A 211 12.93 -13.06 -15.75
N PRO A 212 12.09 -13.18 -14.73
CA PRO A 212 11.33 -14.43 -14.47
C PRO A 212 10.26 -14.73 -15.53
N GLY A 213 9.86 -13.72 -16.32
CA GLY A 213 8.76 -13.85 -17.26
C GLY A 213 7.42 -14.04 -16.56
N TYR A 214 6.48 -14.66 -17.25
CA TYR A 214 5.16 -14.97 -16.68
C TYR A 214 5.24 -16.10 -15.64
N PRO A 215 4.37 -16.10 -14.61
CA PRO A 215 4.19 -17.22 -13.72
C PRO A 215 3.80 -18.51 -14.47
N GLU A 216 4.10 -19.67 -13.91
CA GLU A 216 3.90 -20.95 -14.59
C GLU A 216 2.43 -21.22 -14.93
N ASN A 217 1.50 -20.91 -14.03
CA ASN A 217 0.07 -21.05 -14.27
C ASN A 217 -0.38 -20.27 -15.51
N PHE A 218 0.14 -19.08 -15.72
CA PHE A 218 -0.21 -18.27 -16.89
C PHE A 218 0.48 -18.77 -18.18
N ARG A 219 1.71 -19.29 -18.07
CA ARG A 219 2.39 -19.94 -19.20
C ARG A 219 1.62 -21.17 -19.69
N ARG A 220 1.04 -21.97 -18.77
CA ARG A 220 0.17 -23.10 -19.12
C ARG A 220 -1.05 -22.62 -19.91
N ARG A 221 -1.71 -21.55 -19.46
CA ARG A 221 -2.86 -20.98 -20.16
C ARG A 221 -2.50 -20.50 -21.56
N ILE A 222 -1.37 -19.82 -21.75
CA ILE A 222 -0.89 -19.44 -23.10
C ILE A 222 -0.78 -20.67 -24.01
N VAL A 223 -0.24 -21.78 -23.50
CA VAL A 223 -0.12 -23.00 -24.29
C VAL A 223 -1.49 -23.65 -24.57
N GLU A 224 -2.42 -23.60 -23.62
CA GLU A 224 -3.78 -24.12 -23.78
C GLU A 224 -4.58 -23.32 -24.81
N GLU A 225 -4.49 -21.99 -24.79
CA GLU A 225 -5.24 -21.10 -25.69
C GLU A 225 -4.59 -20.97 -27.09
N ASP A 226 -3.25 -20.79 -27.15
CA ASP A 226 -2.53 -20.61 -28.41
C ASP A 226 -2.01 -21.91 -29.05
N GLY A 227 -2.12 -23.04 -28.36
CA GLY A 227 -1.73 -24.36 -28.85
C GLY A 227 -0.27 -24.42 -29.28
N LYS A 228 -0.04 -24.79 -30.54
CA LYS A 228 1.31 -24.97 -31.09
C LYS A 228 1.97 -23.68 -31.59
N ARG A 229 1.30 -22.51 -31.54
CA ARG A 229 1.79 -21.26 -32.12
C ARG A 229 3.18 -20.86 -31.66
N TYR A 230 3.48 -21.03 -30.37
CA TYR A 230 4.76 -20.66 -29.78
C TYR A 230 5.65 -21.86 -29.45
N ARG A 231 5.35 -23.03 -30.02
CA ARG A 231 6.17 -24.23 -29.82
C ARG A 231 7.50 -24.08 -30.55
N MET A 232 8.59 -24.27 -29.81
CA MET A 232 9.92 -24.33 -30.43
C MET A 232 10.04 -25.62 -31.26
N PRO A 233 10.78 -25.60 -32.36
CA PRO A 233 11.02 -26.76 -33.20
C PRO A 233 11.74 -27.88 -32.48
#